data_a128e8b65edad8f9f7a9061aff3ee214
#
_entry.id   a128e8b65edad8f9f7a9061aff3ee214
#
_cell.length_a   1.000
_cell.length_b   1.000
_cell.length_c   1.000
_cell.angle_alpha   90.00
_cell.angle_beta   90.00
_cell.angle_gamma   90.00
#
_symmetry.space_group_name_H-M   'P 1'
#
loop_
_entity.id
_entity.type
_entity.pdbx_description
1 polymer ?
#
loop_
_entity_poly.entity_id
_entity_poly.type
_entity_poly.pdbx_seq_one_letter_code
_entity_poly.pdbx_strand_id
1 'polypeptide(L)'
;MNPNLLRQARKLQEQLARIQDELGNETVSGTAGSGAVTVTLDGHGKLRSIKLSAQAVDPQDVETLEDLIGIAFRDAQAKAAELSAQRMGPLAGGLGLPGL
;
A
#
# COMPACT_ATOMS: atom_id res chain seq x y z
N MET A 1 -17.35 34.74 -2.98
CA MET A 1 -17.04 33.32 -3.21
C MET A 1 -18.34 32.52 -3.20
N ASN A 2 -18.46 31.57 -4.10
CA ASN A 2 -19.65 30.72 -4.21
C ASN A 2 -19.73 29.77 -3.01
N PRO A 3 -20.80 29.82 -2.18
CA PRO A 3 -20.94 28.89 -1.04
C PRO A 3 -20.96 27.42 -1.45
N ASN A 4 -21.44 27.08 -2.64
CA ASN A 4 -21.47 25.71 -3.13
C ASN A 4 -20.06 25.17 -3.40
N LEU A 5 -19.18 26.01 -3.92
CA LEU A 5 -17.78 25.61 -4.14
C LEU A 5 -17.07 25.35 -2.83
N LEU A 6 -17.32 26.13 -1.79
CA LEU A 6 -16.77 25.91 -0.46
C LEU A 6 -17.24 24.59 0.13
N ARG A 7 -18.52 24.28 -0.01
CA ARG A 7 -19.08 23.01 0.47
C ARG A 7 -18.45 21.83 -0.25
N GLN A 8 -18.30 21.92 -1.57
CA GLN A 8 -17.69 20.87 -2.37
C GLN A 8 -16.23 20.65 -1.97
N ALA A 9 -15.48 21.74 -1.76
CA ALA A 9 -14.09 21.66 -1.33
C ALA A 9 -13.98 21.00 0.06
N ARG A 10 -14.85 21.37 0.99
CA ARG A 10 -14.88 20.80 2.33
C ARG A 10 -15.21 19.32 2.29
N LYS A 11 -16.21 18.96 1.50
CA LYS A 11 -16.62 17.56 1.33
C LYS A 11 -15.48 16.72 0.76
N LEU A 12 -14.77 17.27 -0.23
CA LEU A 12 -13.61 16.59 -0.81
C LEU A 12 -12.51 16.38 0.22
N GLN A 13 -12.21 17.40 1.03
CA GLN A 13 -11.22 17.29 2.11
C GLN A 13 -11.60 16.20 3.12
N GLU A 14 -12.88 16.12 3.48
CA GLU A 14 -13.38 15.09 4.39
C GLU A 14 -13.23 13.69 3.78
N GLN A 15 -13.53 13.56 2.50
CA GLN A 15 -13.38 12.29 1.78
C GLN A 15 -11.92 11.87 1.70
N LEU A 16 -11.02 12.81 1.40
CA LEU A 16 -9.58 12.53 1.36
C LEU A 16 -9.06 12.09 2.72
N ALA A 17 -9.46 12.79 3.78
CA ALA A 17 -9.04 12.43 5.14
C ALA A 17 -9.52 11.03 5.52
N ARG A 18 -10.74 10.68 5.15
CA ARG A 18 -11.29 9.34 5.41
C ARG A 18 -10.51 8.26 4.66
N ILE A 19 -10.21 8.49 3.40
CA ILE A 19 -9.44 7.54 2.59
C ILE A 19 -8.04 7.36 3.15
N GLN A 20 -7.38 8.44 3.54
CA GLN A 20 -6.05 8.36 4.15
C GLN A 20 -6.08 7.56 5.46
N ASP A 21 -7.11 7.76 6.28
CA ASP A 21 -7.28 7.01 7.51
C ASP A 21 -7.54 5.52 7.23
N GLU A 22 -8.42 5.21 6.29
CA GLU A 22 -8.72 3.85 5.90
C GLU A 22 -7.49 3.13 5.36
N LEU A 23 -6.68 3.80 4.53
CA LEU A 23 -5.45 3.22 3.99
C LEU A 23 -4.45 2.86 5.10
N GLY A 24 -4.38 3.68 6.15
CA GLY A 24 -3.52 3.39 7.30
C GLY A 24 -3.95 2.17 8.08
N ASN A 25 -5.22 1.77 7.99
CA ASN A 25 -5.78 0.61 8.69
C ASN A 25 -5.87 -0.65 7.83
N GLU A 26 -5.65 -0.55 6.53
CA GLU A 26 -5.64 -1.69 5.62
C GLU A 26 -4.22 -2.18 5.41
N THR A 27 -4.08 -3.46 5.12
CA THR A 27 -2.78 -4.07 4.86
C THR A 27 -2.78 -4.82 3.54
N VAL A 28 -1.59 -4.89 2.95
CA VAL A 28 -1.31 -5.72 1.78
C VAL A 28 -0.08 -6.57 2.09
N SER A 29 0.03 -7.71 1.42
CA SER A 29 1.18 -8.60 1.63
C SER A 29 1.83 -8.95 0.32
N GLY A 30 3.16 -8.96 0.33
CA GLY A 30 3.98 -9.46 -0.76
C GLY A 30 4.73 -10.70 -0.32
N THR A 31 4.98 -11.62 -1.24
CA THR A 31 5.64 -12.88 -0.94
C THR A 31 6.77 -13.17 -1.91
N ALA A 32 7.69 -14.02 -1.47
CA ALA A 32 8.76 -14.56 -2.29
C ALA A 32 9.11 -15.97 -1.83
N GLY A 33 9.75 -16.74 -2.72
CA GLY A 33 10.19 -18.09 -2.40
C GLY A 33 9.03 -19.02 -2.07
N SER A 34 7.94 -18.95 -2.83
CA SER A 34 6.73 -19.76 -2.60
C SER A 34 6.14 -19.58 -1.21
N GLY A 35 6.17 -18.37 -0.70
CA GLY A 35 5.63 -18.04 0.62
C GLY A 35 6.64 -18.15 1.77
N ALA A 36 7.89 -18.46 1.47
CA ALA A 36 8.93 -18.55 2.50
C ALA A 36 9.19 -17.21 3.18
N VAL A 37 8.96 -16.12 2.47
CA VAL A 37 9.07 -14.74 2.98
C VAL A 37 7.77 -14.01 2.69
N THR A 38 7.20 -13.37 3.70
CA THR A 38 6.00 -12.53 3.56
C THR A 38 6.27 -11.18 4.21
N VAL A 39 6.10 -10.12 3.42
CA VAL A 39 6.20 -8.73 3.89
C VAL A 39 4.79 -8.15 3.90
N THR A 40 4.39 -7.57 5.02
CA THR A 40 3.09 -6.90 5.15
C THR A 40 3.30 -5.42 5.36
N LEU A 41 2.65 -4.61 4.52
CA LEU A 41 2.67 -3.15 4.60
C LEU A 41 1.24 -2.65 4.82
N ASP A 42 1.10 -1.44 5.36
CA ASP A 42 -0.20 -0.79 5.33
C ASP A 42 -0.45 -0.13 3.96
N GLY A 43 -1.61 0.49 3.79
CA GLY A 43 -1.99 1.13 2.53
C GLY A 43 -1.14 2.34 2.16
N HIS A 44 -0.37 2.88 3.10
CA HIS A 44 0.60 3.94 2.87
C HIS A 44 2.00 3.42 2.54
N GLY A 45 2.18 2.10 2.53
CA GLY A 45 3.48 1.48 2.29
C GLY A 45 4.36 1.38 3.52
N LYS A 46 3.82 1.60 4.71
CA LYS A 46 4.57 1.44 5.95
C LYS A 46 4.66 -0.03 6.35
N LEU A 47 5.81 -0.43 6.82
CA LEU A 47 6.06 -1.81 7.22
C LEU A 47 5.27 -2.16 8.48
N ARG A 48 4.51 -3.27 8.41
CA ARG A 48 3.81 -3.85 9.54
C ARG A 48 4.52 -5.09 10.07
N SER A 49 4.95 -5.97 9.18
CA SER A 49 5.63 -7.20 9.59
C SER A 49 6.42 -7.81 8.45
N ILE A 50 7.43 -8.58 8.84
CA ILE A 50 8.16 -9.47 7.95
C ILE A 50 8.11 -10.84 8.60
N LYS A 51 7.64 -11.85 7.87
CA LYS A 51 7.60 -13.24 8.34
C LYS A 51 8.48 -14.08 7.46
N LEU A 52 9.36 -14.85 8.12
CA LEU A 52 10.28 -15.75 7.48
C LEU A 52 9.94 -17.18 7.93
N SER A 53 9.87 -18.11 6.99
CA SER A 53 9.82 -19.53 7.39
C SER A 53 11.21 -19.95 7.85
N ALA A 54 11.26 -20.89 8.80
CA ALA A 54 12.55 -21.40 9.28
C ALA A 54 13.38 -21.99 8.15
N GLN A 55 12.74 -22.58 7.15
CA GLN A 55 13.38 -23.17 5.99
C GLN A 55 14.09 -22.15 5.09
N ALA A 56 13.64 -20.90 5.11
CA ALA A 56 14.25 -19.83 4.32
C ALA A 56 15.54 -19.31 4.97
N VAL A 57 15.77 -19.61 6.25
CA VAL A 57 16.90 -19.08 7.01
C VAL A 57 18.02 -20.11 6.99
N ASP A 58 18.97 -19.92 6.09
CA ASP A 58 20.18 -20.75 5.98
C ASP A 58 21.39 -19.88 6.27
N PRO A 59 22.08 -20.11 7.41
CA PRO A 59 23.26 -19.31 7.76
C PRO A 59 24.40 -19.43 6.74
N GLN A 60 24.36 -20.44 5.88
CA GLN A 60 25.36 -20.62 4.83
C GLN A 60 25.02 -19.86 3.56
N ASP A 61 23.81 -19.30 3.46
CA ASP A 61 23.34 -18.61 2.27
C ASP A 61 22.43 -17.43 2.65
N VAL A 62 22.99 -16.47 3.35
CA VAL A 62 22.27 -15.28 3.80
C VAL A 62 21.85 -14.40 2.62
N GLU A 63 22.65 -14.39 1.56
CA GLU A 63 22.39 -13.56 0.38
C GLU A 63 21.06 -13.93 -0.29
N THR A 64 20.74 -15.20 -0.41
CA THR A 64 19.46 -15.64 -0.96
C THR A 64 18.30 -15.11 -0.13
N LEU A 65 18.41 -15.15 1.20
CA LEU A 65 17.37 -14.63 2.08
C LEU A 65 17.19 -13.11 1.89
N GLU A 66 18.28 -12.37 1.78
CA GLU A 66 18.24 -10.93 1.53
C GLU A 66 17.49 -10.62 0.22
N ASP A 67 17.80 -11.37 -0.83
CA ASP A 67 17.15 -11.21 -2.14
C ASP A 67 15.66 -11.52 -2.06
N LEU A 68 15.27 -12.58 -1.36
CA LEU A 68 13.87 -12.94 -1.18
C LEU A 68 13.09 -11.87 -0.42
N ILE A 69 13.69 -11.30 0.62
CA ILE A 69 13.06 -10.20 1.36
C ILE A 69 12.84 -8.99 0.44
N GLY A 70 13.83 -8.66 -0.38
CA GLY A 70 13.71 -7.56 -1.34
C GLY A 70 12.59 -7.79 -2.35
N ILE A 71 12.47 -9.01 -2.85
CA ILE A 71 11.41 -9.38 -3.80
C ILE A 71 10.03 -9.27 -3.14
N ALA A 72 9.87 -9.82 -1.94
CA ALA A 72 8.61 -9.76 -1.20
C ALA A 72 8.22 -8.32 -0.86
N PHE A 73 9.20 -7.50 -0.50
CA PHE A 73 8.96 -6.09 -0.18
C PHE A 73 8.48 -5.32 -1.42
N ARG A 74 9.12 -5.51 -2.56
CA ARG A 74 8.70 -4.85 -3.82
C ARG A 74 7.32 -5.30 -4.26
N ASP A 75 6.99 -6.58 -4.07
CA ASP A 75 5.65 -7.10 -4.36
C ASP A 75 4.61 -6.41 -3.46
N ALA A 76 4.89 -6.29 -2.18
CA ALA A 76 4.00 -5.60 -1.23
C ALA A 76 3.88 -4.11 -1.57
N GLN A 77 4.96 -3.44 -1.96
CA GLN A 77 4.92 -2.03 -2.37
C GLN A 77 4.03 -1.82 -3.59
N ALA A 78 4.12 -2.69 -4.58
CA ALA A 78 3.27 -2.61 -5.76
C ALA A 78 1.80 -2.74 -5.39
N LYS A 79 1.47 -3.67 -4.49
CA LYS A 79 0.10 -3.88 -4.02
C LYS A 79 -0.41 -2.69 -3.20
N ALA A 80 0.43 -2.09 -2.36
CA ALA A 80 0.07 -0.89 -1.61
C ALA A 80 -0.23 0.28 -2.55
N ALA A 81 0.59 0.47 -3.57
CA ALA A 81 0.38 1.52 -4.57
C ALA A 81 -0.91 1.31 -5.34
N GLU A 82 -1.21 0.07 -5.71
CA GLU A 82 -2.45 -0.30 -6.40
C GLU A 82 -3.67 -0.02 -5.52
N LEU A 83 -3.61 -0.41 -4.24
CA LEU A 83 -4.70 -0.15 -3.29
C LEU A 83 -4.97 1.35 -3.16
N SER A 84 -3.91 2.14 -2.99
CA SER A 84 -4.02 3.60 -2.90
C SER A 84 -4.66 4.19 -4.17
N ALA A 85 -4.22 3.76 -5.34
CA ALA A 85 -4.77 4.22 -6.62
C ALA A 85 -6.25 3.87 -6.75
N GLN A 86 -6.65 2.67 -6.33
CA GLN A 86 -8.05 2.24 -6.37
C GLN A 86 -8.94 3.10 -5.46
N ARG A 87 -8.45 3.43 -4.27
CA ARG A 87 -9.21 4.25 -3.32
C ARG A 87 -9.29 5.71 -3.76
N MET A 88 -8.25 6.23 -4.41
CA MET A 88 -8.21 7.61 -4.88
C MET A 88 -8.90 7.82 -6.22
N GLY A 89 -9.05 6.75 -7.03
CA GLY A 89 -9.63 6.83 -8.36
C GLY A 89 -11.00 7.49 -8.43
N PRO A 90 -11.98 7.10 -7.58
CA PRO A 90 -13.30 7.74 -7.59
C PRO A 90 -13.27 9.23 -7.31
N LEU A 91 -12.37 9.70 -6.46
CA LEU A 91 -12.21 11.13 -6.18
C LEU A 91 -11.63 11.86 -7.38
N ALA A 92 -10.63 11.27 -8.03
CA ALA A 92 -10.00 11.85 -9.21
C ALA A 92 -11.01 11.98 -10.34
N GLY A 93 -11.87 10.95 -10.54
CA GLY A 93 -12.94 10.98 -11.52
C GLY A 93 -13.96 12.08 -11.24
N GLY A 94 -14.33 12.28 -9.97
CA GLY A 94 -15.23 13.34 -9.55
C GLY A 94 -14.68 14.74 -9.75
N LEU A 95 -13.36 14.87 -9.78
CA LEU A 95 -12.68 16.13 -10.05
C LEU A 95 -12.42 16.38 -11.54
N GLY A 96 -12.61 15.35 -12.38
CA GLY A 96 -12.30 15.46 -13.79
C GLY A 96 -10.81 15.54 -14.09
N LEU A 97 -9.97 15.08 -13.17
CA LEU A 97 -8.52 15.10 -13.34
C LEU A 97 -8.06 13.91 -14.18
N PRO A 98 -7.36 14.14 -15.30
CA PRO A 98 -6.90 13.03 -16.13
C PRO A 98 -5.72 12.32 -15.47
N GLY A 99 -5.62 11.01 -15.72
CA GLY A 99 -4.47 10.22 -15.30
C GLY A 99 -4.44 9.82 -13.83
N LEU A 100 -5.52 10.03 -13.10
CA LEU A 100 -5.60 9.64 -11.69
C LEU A 100 -6.53 8.46 -11.47
#